data_80e5b8ede7a618428e01b5214b2b9d82
#
_entry.id   80e5b8ede7a618428e01b5214b2b9d82
#
_cell.length_a   1.000
_cell.length_b   1.000
_cell.length_c   1.000
_cell.angle_alpha   90.00
_cell.angle_beta   90.00
_cell.angle_gamma   90.00
#
_symmetry.space_group_name_H-M   'P 1'
#
loop_
_entity.id
_entity.type
_entity.pdbx_description
1 polymer ?
#
loop_
_entity_poly.entity_id
_entity_poly.type
_entity_poly.pdbx_seq_one_letter_code
_entity_poly.pdbx_strand_id
1 'polypeptide(L)'
;MMGNQNPVGVFDSGVGGIGTLSALRRELPQEDFLYFGDTLHAPYGTKPREEVMACVTRVMTHLLSNHVKAVVIACNTATAVAAKELRETYDLPILGMEPALKPAHALRHGGSILVLSLIHI
;
A
#
# COMPACT_ATOMS: atom_id res chain seq x y z
N MET A 1 3.13 -2.80 29.32
CA MET A 1 4.18 -2.51 28.34
C MET A 1 3.89 -1.26 27.55
N MET A 2 4.88 -0.47 27.30
CA MET A 2 4.75 0.72 26.47
C MET A 2 4.43 0.32 25.03
N GLY A 3 3.68 1.15 24.33
CA GLY A 3 3.47 0.97 22.91
C GLY A 3 4.78 1.08 22.14
N ASN A 4 4.82 0.43 20.99
CA ASN A 4 5.98 0.47 20.12
C ASN A 4 6.08 1.86 19.48
N GLN A 5 7.21 2.54 19.69
CA GLN A 5 7.47 3.89 19.19
C GLN A 5 7.96 3.91 17.75
N ASN A 6 8.20 2.76 17.15
CA ASN A 6 8.69 2.69 15.78
C ASN A 6 7.63 3.20 14.79
N PRO A 7 8.05 3.71 13.63
CA PRO A 7 7.10 4.26 12.67
C PRO A 7 6.28 3.18 11.96
N VAL A 8 5.16 3.61 11.40
CA VAL A 8 4.39 2.83 10.43
C VAL A 8 4.92 3.17 9.05
N GLY A 9 5.31 2.15 8.29
CA GLY A 9 5.73 2.33 6.91
C GLY A 9 4.52 2.49 6.00
N VAL A 10 4.56 3.45 5.10
CA VAL A 10 3.53 3.64 4.09
C VAL A 10 4.21 3.60 2.73
N PHE A 11 3.75 2.74 1.86
CA PHE A 11 4.40 2.45 0.59
C PHE A 11 3.43 2.62 -0.57
N ASP A 12 3.90 3.28 -1.62
CA ASP A 12 3.20 3.36 -2.90
C ASP A 12 4.21 3.26 -4.04
N SER A 13 3.73 2.93 -5.23
CA SER A 13 4.57 2.90 -6.43
C SER A 13 4.96 4.29 -6.93
N GLY A 14 4.32 5.33 -6.40
CA GLY A 14 4.57 6.71 -6.80
C GLY A 14 4.18 7.68 -5.70
N VAL A 15 3.45 8.74 -6.07
CA VAL A 15 3.05 9.80 -5.13
C VAL A 15 1.57 9.74 -4.74
N GLY A 16 0.79 8.85 -5.35
CA GLY A 16 -0.65 8.75 -5.07
C GLY A 16 -0.95 8.35 -3.63
N GLY A 17 -0.03 7.65 -2.97
CA GLY A 17 -0.19 7.23 -1.59
C GLY A 17 -0.07 8.35 -0.56
N ILE A 18 0.30 9.56 -0.97
CA ILE A 18 0.38 10.71 -0.07
C ILE A 18 -1.01 11.04 0.51
N GLY A 19 -2.06 10.87 -0.28
CA GLY A 19 -3.43 11.03 0.22
C GLY A 19 -3.77 10.04 1.33
N THR A 20 -3.35 8.79 1.18
CA THR A 20 -3.49 7.77 2.22
C THR A 20 -2.69 8.15 3.45
N LEU A 21 -1.46 8.62 3.27
CA LEU A 21 -0.62 9.08 4.38
C LEU A 21 -1.31 10.20 5.15
N SER A 22 -1.88 11.18 4.46
CA SER A 22 -2.59 12.30 5.09
C SER A 22 -3.78 11.81 5.92
N ALA A 23 -4.54 10.84 5.39
CA ALA A 23 -5.67 10.27 6.11
C ALA A 23 -5.20 9.52 7.37
N LEU A 24 -4.14 8.73 7.25
CA LEU A 24 -3.57 8.00 8.39
C LEU A 24 -3.09 8.96 9.48
N ARG A 25 -2.46 10.06 9.11
CA ARG A 25 -1.99 11.05 10.08
C ARG A 25 -3.14 11.71 10.83
N ARG A 26 -4.26 11.93 10.17
CA ARG A 26 -5.45 12.48 10.83
C ARG A 26 -6.06 11.49 11.81
N GLU A 27 -6.14 10.22 11.42
CA GLU A 27 -6.78 9.19 12.25
C GLU A 27 -5.87 8.69 13.37
N LEU A 28 -4.56 8.74 13.17
CA LEU A 28 -3.57 8.23 14.11
C LEU A 28 -2.53 9.32 14.41
N PRO A 29 -2.94 10.43 15.06
CA PRO A 29 -2.05 11.58 15.22
C PRO A 29 -0.86 11.34 16.14
N GLN A 30 -0.87 10.24 16.89
CA GLN A 30 0.23 9.91 17.81
C GLN A 30 1.26 8.97 17.17
N GLU A 31 1.00 8.50 15.94
CA GLU A 31 1.92 7.61 15.26
C GLU A 31 2.88 8.39 14.36
N ASP A 32 4.10 7.89 14.27
CA ASP A 32 5.05 8.36 13.26
C ASP A 32 4.94 7.52 12.02
N PHE A 33 5.15 8.14 10.85
CA PHE A 33 5.03 7.46 9.57
C PHE A 33 6.30 7.65 8.76
N LEU A 34 6.71 6.59 8.06
CA LEU A 34 7.78 6.63 7.08
C LEU A 34 7.17 6.29 5.71
N TYR A 35 7.13 7.28 4.82
CA TYR A 35 6.57 7.10 3.49
C TYR A 35 7.67 6.77 2.49
N PHE A 36 7.41 5.76 1.66
CA PHE A 36 8.27 5.42 0.55
C PHE A 36 7.44 5.39 -0.75
N GLY A 37 7.72 6.31 -1.65
CA GLY A 37 7.14 6.31 -3.00
C GLY A 37 8.20 5.85 -4.00
N ASP A 38 7.97 4.70 -4.62
CA ASP A 38 8.92 4.11 -5.55
C ASP A 38 8.78 4.71 -6.95
N THR A 39 8.97 6.02 -7.04
CA THR A 39 8.77 6.78 -8.29
C THR A 39 9.72 6.34 -9.41
N LEU A 40 10.90 5.84 -9.04
CA LEU A 40 11.88 5.37 -10.00
C LEU A 40 11.37 4.17 -10.82
N HIS A 41 10.56 3.33 -10.20
CA HIS A 41 10.04 2.11 -10.84
C HIS A 41 8.55 2.20 -11.18
N ALA A 42 7.96 3.37 -11.03
CA ALA A 42 6.55 3.59 -11.42
C ALA A 42 6.42 3.57 -12.95
N PRO A 43 5.26 3.17 -13.49
CA PRO A 43 4.12 2.60 -12.79
C PRO A 43 4.27 1.09 -12.61
N TYR A 44 3.66 0.55 -11.55
CA TYR A 44 3.65 -0.89 -11.33
C TYR A 44 2.61 -1.61 -12.20
N GLY A 45 1.55 -0.91 -12.57
CA GLY A 45 0.41 -1.52 -13.25
C GLY A 45 0.73 -2.12 -14.63
N THR A 46 1.81 -1.68 -15.26
CA THR A 46 2.24 -2.19 -16.57
C THR A 46 3.36 -3.23 -16.48
N LYS A 47 3.82 -3.54 -15.28
CA LYS A 47 4.94 -4.47 -15.07
C LYS A 47 4.45 -5.90 -14.87
N PRO A 48 5.25 -6.89 -15.32
CA PRO A 48 4.98 -8.29 -14.98
C PRO A 48 5.03 -8.50 -13.46
N ARG A 49 4.34 -9.54 -13.01
CA ARG A 49 4.25 -9.88 -11.59
C ARG A 49 5.63 -9.96 -10.91
N GLU A 50 6.58 -10.60 -11.57
CA GLU A 50 7.93 -10.81 -11.01
C GLU A 50 8.67 -9.50 -10.80
N GLU A 51 8.47 -8.54 -11.71
CA GLU A 51 9.08 -7.21 -11.56
C GLU A 51 8.45 -6.45 -10.41
N VAL A 52 7.13 -6.51 -10.28
CA VAL A 52 6.44 -5.86 -9.15
C VAL A 52 6.92 -6.47 -7.84
N MET A 53 7.02 -7.79 -7.76
CA MET A 53 7.53 -8.47 -6.56
C MET A 53 8.95 -8.03 -6.22
N ALA A 54 9.82 -7.89 -7.21
CA ALA A 54 11.18 -7.43 -7.00
C ALA A 54 11.21 -6.01 -6.45
N CYS A 55 10.39 -5.12 -7.00
CA CYS A 55 10.26 -3.75 -6.52
C CYS A 55 9.76 -3.71 -5.08
N VAL A 56 8.70 -4.45 -4.79
CA VAL A 56 8.09 -4.49 -3.46
C VAL A 56 9.06 -5.05 -2.42
N THR A 57 9.79 -6.11 -2.76
CA THR A 57 10.78 -6.70 -1.85
C THR A 57 11.86 -5.68 -1.51
N ARG A 58 12.29 -4.91 -2.49
CA ARG A 58 13.31 -3.86 -2.28
C ARG A 58 12.79 -2.78 -1.34
N VAL A 59 11.54 -2.34 -1.52
CA VAL A 59 10.92 -1.37 -0.63
C VAL A 59 10.77 -1.93 0.78
N MET A 60 10.33 -3.18 0.92
CA MET A 60 10.21 -3.83 2.23
C MET A 60 11.54 -3.89 2.95
N THR A 61 12.61 -4.23 2.25
CA THR A 61 13.95 -4.25 2.83
C THR A 61 14.31 -2.88 3.39
N HIS A 62 14.02 -1.82 2.64
CA HIS A 62 14.28 -0.45 3.09
C HIS A 62 13.45 -0.09 4.32
N LEU A 63 12.15 -0.36 4.28
CA LEU A 63 11.26 -0.06 5.41
C LEU A 63 11.69 -0.82 6.67
N LEU A 64 12.01 -2.09 6.54
CA LEU A 64 12.44 -2.90 7.68
C LEU A 64 13.77 -2.43 8.24
N SER A 65 14.68 -1.93 7.41
CA SER A 65 15.93 -1.36 7.89
C SER A 65 15.72 -0.09 8.72
N ASN A 66 14.56 0.54 8.60
CA ASN A 66 14.15 1.69 9.39
C ASN A 66 13.23 1.31 10.56
N HIS A 67 13.16 0.02 10.86
CA HIS A 67 12.47 -0.51 12.05
C HIS A 67 10.98 -0.19 12.11
N VAL A 68 10.30 -0.20 10.95
CA VAL A 68 8.84 0.01 10.94
C VAL A 68 8.14 -1.12 11.71
N LYS A 69 7.06 -0.79 12.40
CA LYS A 69 6.29 -1.77 13.18
C LYS A 69 5.10 -2.34 12.41
N ALA A 70 4.73 -1.70 11.33
CA ALA A 70 3.64 -2.13 10.46
C ALA A 70 3.85 -1.50 9.09
N VAL A 71 3.25 -2.07 8.05
CA VAL A 71 3.34 -1.52 6.70
C VAL A 71 1.93 -1.36 6.12
N VAL A 72 1.68 -0.22 5.53
CA VAL A 72 0.47 0.06 4.74
C VAL A 72 0.90 0.15 3.28
N ILE A 73 0.35 -0.74 2.46
CA ILE A 73 0.60 -0.72 1.02
C ILE A 73 -0.52 0.11 0.39
N ALA A 74 -0.20 1.35 0.00
CA ALA A 74 -1.18 2.28 -0.54
C ALA A 74 -1.39 2.12 -2.06
N CYS A 75 -0.74 1.12 -2.66
CA CYS A 75 -0.80 0.84 -4.08
C CYS A 75 -1.69 -0.39 -4.33
N ASN A 76 -2.72 -0.23 -5.16
CA ASN A 76 -3.62 -1.34 -5.48
C ASN A 76 -2.90 -2.48 -6.20
N THR A 77 -2.03 -2.15 -7.15
CA THR A 77 -1.27 -3.15 -7.91
C THR A 77 -0.34 -3.94 -6.99
N ALA A 78 0.41 -3.26 -6.14
CA ALA A 78 1.32 -3.92 -5.21
C ALA A 78 0.54 -4.79 -4.22
N THR A 79 -0.63 -4.34 -3.76
CA THR A 79 -1.49 -5.13 -2.89
C THR A 79 -1.93 -6.42 -3.57
N ALA A 80 -2.44 -6.32 -4.78
CA ALA A 80 -2.94 -7.47 -5.53
C ALA A 80 -1.83 -8.49 -5.82
N VAL A 81 -0.64 -8.02 -6.13
CA VAL A 81 0.48 -8.89 -6.51
C VAL A 81 1.17 -9.49 -5.28
N ALA A 82 1.36 -8.70 -4.22
CA ALA A 82 2.35 -9.03 -3.20
C ALA A 82 1.81 -9.20 -1.79
N ALA A 83 0.64 -8.68 -1.45
CA ALA A 83 0.21 -8.61 -0.04
C ALA A 83 0.18 -9.98 0.64
N LYS A 84 -0.35 -11.00 -0.03
CA LYS A 84 -0.45 -12.34 0.54
C LYS A 84 0.93 -12.91 0.85
N GLU A 85 1.85 -12.83 -0.11
CA GLU A 85 3.19 -13.36 0.04
C GLU A 85 3.97 -12.59 1.10
N LEU A 86 3.80 -11.29 1.16
CA LEU A 86 4.44 -10.47 2.19
C LEU A 86 3.95 -10.85 3.59
N ARG A 87 2.66 -11.09 3.75
CA ARG A 87 2.10 -11.48 5.04
C ARG A 87 2.61 -12.85 5.50
N GLU A 88 2.92 -13.72 4.57
CA GLU A 88 3.50 -15.02 4.86
C GLU A 88 4.99 -14.93 5.20
N THR A 89 5.69 -13.96 4.63
CA THR A 89 7.14 -13.83 4.75
C THR A 89 7.56 -13.01 5.97
N TYR A 90 6.83 -11.95 6.27
CA TYR A 90 7.22 -10.97 7.30
C TYR A 90 6.30 -11.06 8.51
N ASP A 91 6.90 -10.96 9.68
CA ASP A 91 6.21 -11.07 10.96
C ASP A 91 5.85 -9.69 11.52
N LEU A 92 5.02 -8.96 10.77
CA LEU A 92 4.47 -7.68 11.21
C LEU A 92 3.15 -7.44 10.45
N PRO A 93 2.26 -6.57 10.97
CA PRO A 93 1.02 -6.27 10.27
C PRO A 93 1.28 -5.62 8.91
N ILE A 94 0.64 -6.14 7.88
CA ILE A 94 0.71 -5.61 6.53
C ILE A 94 -0.71 -5.40 6.03
N LEU A 95 -1.06 -4.13 5.81
CA LEU A 95 -2.38 -3.71 5.35
C LEU A 95 -2.27 -3.31 3.89
N GLY A 96 -3.18 -3.82 3.08
CA GLY A 96 -3.23 -3.49 1.66
C GLY A 96 -4.42 -2.63 1.32
N MET A 97 -4.37 -2.01 0.14
CA MET A 97 -5.45 -1.22 -0.43
C MET A 97 -6.01 -1.98 -1.62
N GLU A 98 -7.24 -2.47 -1.48
CA GLU A 98 -7.92 -3.17 -2.55
C GLU A 98 -8.93 -2.25 -3.23
N PRO A 99 -9.20 -2.45 -4.54
CA PRO A 99 -10.23 -1.66 -5.21
C PRO A 99 -11.58 -1.80 -4.53
N ALA A 100 -12.30 -0.69 -4.43
CA ALA A 100 -13.57 -0.63 -3.71
C ALA A 100 -14.77 -1.11 -4.55
N LEU A 101 -14.54 -1.85 -5.63
CA LEU A 101 -15.60 -2.27 -6.55
C LEU A 101 -16.65 -3.15 -5.88
N LYS A 102 -16.20 -4.12 -5.10
CA LYS A 102 -17.12 -5.04 -4.42
C LYS A 102 -17.97 -4.34 -3.36
N PRO A 103 -17.39 -3.54 -2.45
CA PRO A 103 -18.21 -2.74 -1.53
C PRO A 103 -19.13 -1.75 -2.24
N ALA A 104 -18.63 -1.10 -3.31
CA ALA A 104 -19.45 -0.16 -4.07
C ALA A 104 -20.66 -0.84 -4.70
N HIS A 105 -20.46 -2.05 -5.25
CA HIS A 105 -21.56 -2.82 -5.80
C HIS A 105 -22.60 -3.17 -4.73
N ALA A 106 -22.15 -3.56 -3.54
CA ALA A 106 -23.04 -3.92 -2.44
C ALA A 106 -23.83 -2.72 -1.91
N LEU A 107 -23.26 -1.52 -1.97
CA LEU A 107 -23.86 -0.31 -1.41
C LEU A 107 -24.66 0.52 -2.42
N ARG A 108 -24.62 0.19 -3.70
CA ARG A 108 -25.29 1.01 -4.71
C ARG A 108 -26.80 0.88 -4.60
N HIS A 109 -27.49 1.98 -4.91
CA HIS A 109 -28.94 2.06 -4.93
C HIS A 109 -29.45 2.22 -6.37
N GLY A 110 -28.99 1.39 -7.27
CA GLY A 110 -29.22 1.52 -8.70
C GLY A 110 -28.13 2.37 -9.35
N GLY A 111 -28.25 2.59 -10.65
CA GLY A 111 -27.24 3.34 -11.40
C GLY A 111 -26.00 2.49 -11.72
N SER A 112 -24.99 3.18 -12.24
CA SER A 112 -23.77 2.56 -12.72
C SER A 112 -22.61 2.82 -11.78
N ILE A 113 -21.62 1.93 -11.80
CA ILE A 113 -20.35 2.11 -11.09
C ILE A 113 -19.30 2.43 -12.15
N LEU A 114 -18.60 3.56 -11.95
CA LEU A 114 -17.48 3.95 -12.82
C LEU A 114 -16.20 3.42 -12.24
N VAL A 115 -15.42 2.71 -13.04
CA VAL A 115 -14.11 2.18 -12.65
C VAL A 115 -13.03 2.95 -13.40
N LEU A 116 -12.10 3.54 -12.63
CA LEU A 116 -10.94 4.23 -13.19
C LEU A 116 -9.72 3.33 -13.06
N SER A 117 -9.00 3.17 -14.15
CA SER A 117 -7.79 2.35 -14.17
C SER A 117 -6.54 3.22 -14.25
N LEU A 118 -5.48 2.77 -13.61
CA LEU A 118 -4.16 3.42 -13.68
C LEU A 118 -3.40 3.02 -14.92
N ILE A 119 -3.81 1.98 -15.59
CA ILE A 119 -3.15 1.52 -16.81
C ILE A 119 -3.98 1.91 -18.02
N HIS A 120 -3.27 2.14 -19.10
CA HIS A 120 -3.86 2.52 -20.36
C HIS A 120 -4.41 1.29 -21.07
N ILE A 121 -5.61 1.41 -21.56
CA ILE A 121 -6.23 0.31 -22.29
C ILE A 121 -6.22 0.61 -23.77
#